data_128a88b3c35e17d583205adaaf9da0c3
#
_entry.id   128a88b3c35e17d583205adaaf9da0c3
#
_cell.length_a   1.000
_cell.length_b   1.000
_cell.length_c   1.000
_cell.angle_alpha   90.00
_cell.angle_beta   90.00
_cell.angle_gamma   90.00
#
_symmetry.space_group_name_H-M   'P 1'
#
loop_
_entity.id
_entity.type
_entity.pdbx_description
1 polymer ?
#
loop_
_entity_poly.entity_id
_entity_poly.type
_entity_poly.pdbx_seq_one_letter_code
_entity_poly.pdbx_strand_id
1 'polypeptide(L)'
;MRNYIMATLLLTATFIVNAQSVTLPAPQIIAHRAGTADAPENTLPAIDKALSNGANAIWITLQLSKDIIPVLYRPSDLKELTDKSGAVSSYTAQQLAKVDASVAFNKKHNIQGKPDSHIGIPTLDEVLKKYPDTTFYLDIKSPDANPETFAKALQKTLSTPSKGEKNRFARTRVYSTDDNYLNALNEVNKESDASHKVKLFESRNYTRTQLANITMDHKCELPADDKERWYGLELHRKVKVVEEYTLGTASSDAVLSWDKEAMDCFRRNSNAHIIFFGINTSEDYKKAKELQVNGVMVDSPALFKDIANK
;
A
#
# COMPACT_ATOMS: atom_id res chain seq x y z
N MET A 1 46.56 -54.78 53.67
CA MET A 1 46.48 -53.56 52.90
C MET A 1 45.42 -53.76 51.83
N ARG A 2 44.27 -53.08 51.99
CA ARG A 2 43.10 -53.24 51.08
C ARG A 2 42.94 -51.99 50.30
N ASN A 3 43.27 -51.98 48.99
CA ASN A 3 43.10 -50.83 48.07
C ASN A 3 41.64 -50.67 47.72
N TYR A 4 41.02 -49.49 48.02
CA TYR A 4 39.71 -49.09 47.52
C TYR A 4 39.94 -48.27 46.28
N ILE A 5 39.44 -48.77 45.12
CA ILE A 5 39.36 -47.99 43.87
C ILE A 5 38.04 -47.25 43.90
N MET A 6 38.12 -45.94 43.96
CA MET A 6 36.97 -45.03 43.91
C MET A 6 36.67 -44.72 42.42
N ALA A 7 35.59 -45.25 41.89
CA ALA A 7 35.18 -44.95 40.52
C ALA A 7 34.30 -43.69 40.53
N THR A 8 34.81 -42.63 39.94
CA THR A 8 34.07 -41.35 39.77
C THR A 8 33.19 -41.47 38.50
N LEU A 9 31.86 -41.54 38.67
CA LEU A 9 30.92 -41.44 37.54
C LEU A 9 30.77 -39.97 37.13
N LEU A 10 31.23 -39.58 35.94
CA LEU A 10 30.90 -38.31 35.31
C LEU A 10 29.52 -38.43 34.66
N LEU A 11 28.51 -37.77 35.24
CA LEU A 11 27.22 -37.55 34.59
C LEU A 11 27.37 -36.37 33.61
N THR A 12 27.40 -36.63 32.31
CA THR A 12 27.26 -35.61 31.26
C THR A 12 25.79 -35.32 31.06
N ALA A 13 25.32 -34.16 31.56
CA ALA A 13 23.99 -33.63 31.27
C ALA A 13 23.98 -33.05 29.87
N THR A 14 23.38 -33.71 28.89
CA THR A 14 23.08 -33.22 27.57
C THR A 14 21.91 -32.24 27.65
N PHE A 15 22.17 -30.95 27.57
CA PHE A 15 21.13 -29.93 27.39
C PHE A 15 20.62 -30.02 25.95
N ILE A 16 19.40 -30.53 25.76
CA ILE A 16 18.68 -30.44 24.50
C ILE A 16 18.13 -29.03 24.45
N VAL A 17 18.81 -28.13 23.70
CA VAL A 17 18.27 -26.82 23.38
C VAL A 17 17.15 -27.03 22.37
N ASN A 18 15.91 -27.01 22.83
CA ASN A 18 14.74 -26.93 21.96
C ASN A 18 14.79 -25.53 21.29
N ALA A 19 15.27 -25.45 20.05
CA ALA A 19 15.10 -24.28 19.23
C ALA A 19 13.61 -24.16 18.90
N GLN A 20 12.88 -23.40 19.70
CA GLN A 20 11.54 -22.94 19.31
C GLN A 20 11.71 -22.12 18.05
N SER A 21 11.12 -22.57 16.94
CA SER A 21 11.04 -21.79 15.72
C SER A 21 10.21 -20.53 16.04
N VAL A 22 10.88 -19.38 16.11
CA VAL A 22 10.21 -18.08 16.23
C VAL A 22 9.44 -17.89 14.94
N THR A 23 8.12 -18.09 15.00
CA THR A 23 7.24 -17.78 13.87
C THR A 23 7.16 -16.26 13.75
N LEU A 24 7.79 -15.70 12.71
CA LEU A 24 7.70 -14.28 12.41
C LEU A 24 6.24 -13.92 12.05
N PRO A 25 5.72 -12.78 12.51
CA PRO A 25 4.37 -12.37 12.16
C PRO A 25 4.24 -12.20 10.65
N ALA A 26 3.15 -12.70 10.08
CA ALA A 26 2.88 -12.54 8.67
C ALA A 26 2.57 -11.07 8.35
N PRO A 27 3.08 -10.50 7.24
CA PRO A 27 2.72 -9.16 6.81
C PRO A 27 1.24 -9.08 6.43
N GLN A 28 0.61 -7.91 6.62
CA GLN A 28 -0.74 -7.66 6.14
C GLN A 28 -0.83 -7.84 4.62
N ILE A 29 -1.86 -8.51 4.14
CA ILE A 29 -2.20 -8.58 2.72
C ILE A 29 -3.02 -7.35 2.35
N ILE A 30 -2.48 -6.50 1.47
CA ILE A 30 -3.09 -5.26 0.99
C ILE A 30 -3.47 -5.44 -0.48
N ALA A 31 -4.77 -5.41 -0.78
CA ALA A 31 -5.27 -5.61 -2.13
C ALA A 31 -5.03 -4.37 -3.01
N HIS A 32 -4.09 -4.44 -3.97
CA HIS A 32 -3.77 -3.36 -4.90
C HIS A 32 -4.97 -3.04 -5.80
N ARG A 33 -5.50 -1.81 -5.71
CA ARG A 33 -6.72 -1.35 -6.38
C ARG A 33 -7.88 -2.33 -6.20
N ALA A 34 -7.99 -2.88 -4.98
CA ALA A 34 -8.93 -3.93 -4.60
C ALA A 34 -8.70 -5.30 -5.29
N GLY A 35 -7.48 -5.59 -5.78
CA GLY A 35 -7.15 -6.90 -6.38
C GLY A 35 -7.30 -6.91 -7.90
N THR A 36 -6.41 -6.21 -8.62
CA THR A 36 -6.44 -6.02 -10.08
C THR A 36 -6.40 -7.30 -10.90
N ALA A 37 -5.87 -8.39 -10.35
CA ALA A 37 -5.82 -9.68 -11.02
C ALA A 37 -7.09 -10.52 -10.80
N ASP A 38 -7.87 -10.23 -9.76
CA ASP A 38 -8.99 -11.05 -9.35
C ASP A 38 -10.36 -10.49 -9.81
N ALA A 39 -10.47 -9.16 -9.99
CA ALA A 39 -11.72 -8.48 -10.34
C ALA A 39 -11.46 -7.11 -11.00
N PRO A 40 -12.48 -6.46 -11.61
CA PRO A 40 -12.35 -5.11 -12.15
C PRO A 40 -11.87 -4.13 -11.07
N GLU A 41 -10.70 -3.52 -11.26
CA GLU A 41 -10.02 -2.71 -10.24
C GLU A 41 -10.86 -1.51 -9.77
N ASN A 42 -10.66 -1.11 -8.49
CA ASN A 42 -11.29 0.06 -7.89
C ASN A 42 -12.84 0.04 -7.91
N THR A 43 -13.45 -1.15 -7.82
CA THR A 43 -14.90 -1.33 -7.81
C THR A 43 -15.39 -1.98 -6.52
N LEU A 44 -16.68 -1.82 -6.19
CA LEU A 44 -17.27 -2.47 -5.03
C LEU A 44 -17.18 -4.01 -5.08
N PRO A 45 -17.48 -4.69 -6.23
CA PRO A 45 -17.28 -6.13 -6.32
C PRO A 45 -15.84 -6.59 -6.13
N ALA A 46 -14.84 -5.77 -6.57
CA ALA A 46 -13.44 -6.09 -6.33
C ALA A 46 -13.09 -6.03 -4.83
N ILE A 47 -13.60 -5.03 -4.11
CA ILE A 47 -13.40 -4.93 -2.66
C ILE A 47 -14.05 -6.13 -1.94
N ASP A 48 -15.30 -6.48 -2.28
CA ASP A 48 -15.97 -7.66 -1.72
C ASP A 48 -15.13 -8.93 -1.94
N LYS A 49 -14.62 -9.12 -3.15
CA LYS A 49 -13.79 -10.29 -3.51
C LYS A 49 -12.44 -10.30 -2.78
N ALA A 50 -11.77 -9.16 -2.69
CA ALA A 50 -10.49 -9.05 -1.97
C ALA A 50 -10.65 -9.41 -0.49
N LEU A 51 -11.67 -8.86 0.18
CA LEU A 51 -11.97 -9.15 1.59
C LEU A 51 -12.33 -10.63 1.79
N SER A 52 -13.13 -11.23 0.92
CA SER A 52 -13.48 -12.66 0.98
C SER A 52 -12.26 -13.59 0.77
N ASN A 53 -11.22 -13.09 0.10
CA ASN A 53 -9.95 -13.78 -0.08
C ASN A 53 -8.91 -13.46 1.02
N GLY A 54 -9.33 -12.79 2.10
CA GLY A 54 -8.49 -12.59 3.28
C GLY A 54 -7.59 -11.36 3.21
N ALA A 55 -7.86 -10.40 2.32
CA ALA A 55 -7.16 -9.12 2.37
C ALA A 55 -7.44 -8.41 3.70
N ASN A 56 -6.38 -7.93 4.36
CA ASN A 56 -6.47 -7.20 5.64
C ASN A 56 -6.76 -5.72 5.44
N ALA A 57 -6.37 -5.17 4.29
CA ALA A 57 -6.59 -3.78 3.90
C ALA A 57 -6.73 -3.66 2.39
N ILE A 58 -7.34 -2.56 1.96
CA ILE A 58 -7.61 -2.28 0.55
C ILE A 58 -6.86 -1.02 0.13
N TRP A 59 -6.07 -1.12 -0.92
CA TRP A 59 -5.45 0.01 -1.61
C TRP A 59 -6.35 0.42 -2.78
N ILE A 60 -6.81 1.67 -2.81
CA ILE A 60 -7.66 2.22 -3.86
C ILE A 60 -7.08 3.51 -4.42
N THR A 61 -7.36 3.79 -5.68
CA THR A 61 -6.86 4.98 -6.36
C THR A 61 -7.97 6.00 -6.54
N LEU A 62 -7.68 7.26 -6.25
CA LEU A 62 -8.65 8.35 -6.23
C LEU A 62 -8.37 9.39 -7.32
N GLN A 63 -9.44 9.88 -7.95
CA GLN A 63 -9.48 11.08 -8.78
C GLN A 63 -10.67 11.95 -8.38
N LEU A 64 -10.70 13.22 -8.81
CA LEU A 64 -11.87 14.10 -8.65
C LEU A 64 -12.77 14.04 -9.88
N SER A 65 -14.06 13.90 -9.64
CA SER A 65 -15.11 14.11 -10.63
C SER A 65 -15.29 15.60 -10.96
N LYS A 66 -16.07 15.93 -11.99
CA LYS A 66 -16.42 17.29 -12.39
C LYS A 66 -17.06 18.11 -11.25
N ASP A 67 -17.83 17.46 -10.40
CA ASP A 67 -18.50 18.04 -9.22
C ASP A 67 -17.68 17.93 -7.93
N ILE A 68 -16.34 17.74 -8.08
CA ILE A 68 -15.35 17.77 -7.00
C ILE A 68 -15.64 16.69 -5.93
N ILE A 69 -16.08 15.50 -6.34
CA ILE A 69 -16.30 14.35 -5.47
C ILE A 69 -15.18 13.33 -5.71
N PRO A 70 -14.48 12.85 -4.65
CA PRO A 70 -13.49 11.78 -4.80
C PRO A 70 -14.16 10.48 -5.26
N VAL A 71 -13.68 9.93 -6.39
CA VAL A 71 -14.15 8.68 -7.01
C VAL A 71 -13.01 7.70 -7.20
N LEU A 72 -13.32 6.41 -7.31
CA LEU A 72 -12.33 5.35 -7.45
C LEU A 72 -12.01 5.09 -8.92
N TYR A 73 -10.92 5.61 -9.41
CA TYR A 73 -10.42 5.33 -10.76
C TYR A 73 -8.92 5.63 -10.86
N ARG A 74 -8.17 4.91 -11.72
CA ARG A 74 -6.70 5.09 -11.80
C ARG A 74 -6.21 5.70 -13.10
N PRO A 75 -6.56 5.20 -14.30
CA PRO A 75 -6.04 5.76 -15.54
C PRO A 75 -6.47 7.22 -15.76
N SER A 76 -5.74 7.93 -16.60
CA SER A 76 -6.07 9.32 -16.94
C SER A 76 -7.27 9.45 -17.89
N ASP A 77 -7.57 8.39 -18.64
CA ASP A 77 -8.68 8.34 -19.59
C ASP A 77 -9.59 7.13 -19.29
N LEU A 78 -10.90 7.36 -19.28
CA LEU A 78 -11.91 6.33 -19.02
C LEU A 78 -11.87 5.17 -20.03
N LYS A 79 -11.41 5.41 -21.28
CA LYS A 79 -11.34 4.38 -22.34
C LYS A 79 -10.41 3.21 -21.98
N GLU A 80 -9.49 3.40 -21.04
CA GLU A 80 -8.54 2.35 -20.68
C GLU A 80 -9.21 1.18 -19.97
N LEU A 81 -10.26 1.42 -19.18
CA LEU A 81 -10.92 0.36 -18.41
C LEU A 81 -12.43 0.25 -18.65
N THR A 82 -13.06 1.24 -19.30
CA THR A 82 -14.50 1.38 -19.36
C THR A 82 -15.06 1.45 -20.78
N ASP A 83 -16.38 1.59 -20.90
CA ASP A 83 -17.13 1.84 -22.14
C ASP A 83 -17.15 3.32 -22.58
N LYS A 84 -16.51 4.22 -21.81
CA LYS A 84 -16.46 5.67 -22.07
C LYS A 84 -15.04 6.12 -22.35
N SER A 85 -14.87 7.37 -22.77
CA SER A 85 -13.60 8.03 -23.01
C SER A 85 -13.55 9.39 -22.38
N GLY A 86 -12.33 9.95 -22.20
CA GLY A 86 -12.09 11.26 -21.61
C GLY A 86 -11.71 11.19 -20.14
N ALA A 87 -11.36 12.34 -19.57
CA ALA A 87 -10.92 12.46 -18.19
C ALA A 87 -12.08 12.28 -17.20
N VAL A 88 -11.78 11.72 -16.03
CA VAL A 88 -12.72 11.59 -14.91
C VAL A 88 -13.36 12.95 -14.54
N SER A 89 -12.56 14.01 -14.53
CA SER A 89 -12.99 15.38 -14.24
C SER A 89 -13.99 15.97 -15.23
N SER A 90 -14.21 15.32 -16.37
CA SER A 90 -15.25 15.73 -17.35
C SER A 90 -16.64 15.23 -16.99
N TYR A 91 -16.78 14.32 -16.04
CA TYR A 91 -18.03 13.67 -15.66
C TYR A 91 -18.36 13.92 -14.19
N THR A 92 -19.66 14.12 -13.89
CA THR A 92 -20.11 14.13 -12.49
C THR A 92 -20.01 12.73 -11.86
N ALA A 93 -19.97 12.67 -10.53
CA ALA A 93 -19.99 11.37 -9.83
C ALA A 93 -21.21 10.52 -10.21
N GLN A 94 -22.39 11.14 -10.39
CA GLN A 94 -23.60 10.45 -10.84
C GLN A 94 -23.47 9.86 -12.27
N GLN A 95 -22.76 10.57 -13.17
CA GLN A 95 -22.48 10.04 -14.52
C GLN A 95 -21.47 8.89 -14.46
N LEU A 96 -20.43 9.00 -13.63
CA LEU A 96 -19.41 7.98 -13.43
C LEU A 96 -20.00 6.68 -12.82
N ALA A 97 -21.00 6.79 -11.97
CA ALA A 97 -21.71 5.64 -11.44
C ALA A 97 -22.45 4.82 -12.51
N LYS A 98 -22.68 5.41 -13.71
CA LYS A 98 -23.32 4.75 -14.87
C LYS A 98 -22.35 4.26 -15.93
N VAL A 99 -21.05 4.48 -15.74
CA VAL A 99 -19.98 4.00 -16.64
C VAL A 99 -19.65 2.55 -16.27
N ASP A 100 -19.54 1.66 -17.26
CA ASP A 100 -19.17 0.26 -16.99
C ASP A 100 -17.64 0.10 -16.84
N ALA A 101 -17.17 -0.05 -15.61
CA ALA A 101 -15.78 -0.25 -15.25
C ALA A 101 -15.32 -1.72 -15.39
N SER A 102 -16.17 -2.63 -15.85
CA SER A 102 -15.80 -4.05 -16.04
C SER A 102 -15.25 -4.37 -17.43
N VAL A 103 -15.39 -3.47 -18.39
CA VAL A 103 -15.14 -3.74 -19.83
C VAL A 103 -13.75 -4.30 -20.11
N ALA A 104 -12.70 -3.62 -19.65
CA ALA A 104 -11.32 -4.06 -19.90
C ALA A 104 -10.99 -5.37 -19.18
N PHE A 105 -11.45 -5.54 -17.95
CA PHE A 105 -11.25 -6.77 -17.18
C PHE A 105 -11.94 -7.96 -17.85
N ASN A 106 -13.21 -7.81 -18.23
CA ASN A 106 -14.00 -8.85 -18.91
C ASN A 106 -13.37 -9.25 -20.24
N LYS A 107 -12.91 -8.26 -21.03
CA LYS A 107 -12.19 -8.51 -22.28
C LYS A 107 -10.90 -9.30 -22.06
N LYS A 108 -10.08 -8.89 -21.09
CA LYS A 108 -8.82 -9.55 -20.75
C LYS A 108 -9.00 -11.00 -20.31
N HIS A 109 -10.09 -11.29 -19.62
CA HIS A 109 -10.36 -12.62 -19.04
C HIS A 109 -11.35 -13.45 -19.86
N ASN A 110 -11.77 -12.99 -21.04
CA ASN A 110 -12.75 -13.63 -21.91
C ASN A 110 -14.09 -13.91 -21.18
N ILE A 111 -14.48 -13.01 -20.27
CA ILE A 111 -15.74 -13.11 -19.54
C ILE A 111 -16.84 -12.49 -20.40
N GLN A 112 -17.81 -13.29 -20.79
CA GLN A 112 -19.01 -12.77 -21.44
C GLN A 112 -19.86 -12.06 -20.38
N GLY A 113 -19.95 -10.72 -20.46
CA GLY A 113 -20.80 -9.93 -19.59
C GLY A 113 -22.27 -10.32 -19.74
N LYS A 114 -22.98 -10.48 -18.63
CA LYS A 114 -24.44 -10.52 -18.68
C LYS A 114 -24.94 -9.12 -19.04
N PRO A 115 -25.96 -8.97 -19.88
CA PRO A 115 -26.48 -7.65 -20.32
C PRO A 115 -26.77 -6.65 -19.19
N ASP A 116 -27.05 -7.16 -17.98
CA ASP A 116 -27.40 -6.35 -16.81
C ASP A 116 -26.32 -6.28 -15.71
N SER A 117 -25.09 -6.76 -15.98
CA SER A 117 -24.00 -6.74 -15.00
C SER A 117 -23.14 -5.47 -15.07
N HIS A 118 -23.80 -4.33 -14.94
CA HIS A 118 -23.11 -3.04 -14.91
C HIS A 118 -22.34 -2.82 -13.59
N ILE A 119 -21.07 -2.46 -13.66
CA ILE A 119 -20.22 -2.14 -12.51
C ILE A 119 -19.79 -0.67 -12.62
N GLY A 120 -20.45 0.21 -11.88
CA GLY A 120 -20.17 1.63 -11.88
C GLY A 120 -18.86 1.99 -11.18
N ILE A 121 -18.38 3.21 -11.46
CA ILE A 121 -17.25 3.84 -10.72
C ILE A 121 -17.83 4.42 -9.42
N PRO A 122 -17.48 3.89 -8.24
CA PRO A 122 -18.03 4.34 -6.98
C PRO A 122 -17.36 5.61 -6.47
N THR A 123 -18.04 6.37 -5.63
CA THR A 123 -17.45 7.45 -4.83
C THR A 123 -16.70 6.87 -3.61
N LEU A 124 -15.73 7.63 -3.09
CA LEU A 124 -15.06 7.26 -1.85
C LEU A 124 -16.04 7.19 -0.67
N ASP A 125 -17.03 8.09 -0.63
CA ASP A 125 -18.04 8.11 0.43
C ASP A 125 -18.88 6.80 0.44
N GLU A 126 -19.33 6.32 -0.74
CA GLU A 126 -20.04 5.03 -0.87
C GLU A 126 -19.19 3.85 -0.37
N VAL A 127 -17.91 3.83 -0.74
CA VAL A 127 -16.97 2.79 -0.29
C VAL A 127 -16.80 2.81 1.23
N LEU A 128 -16.51 3.98 1.80
CA LEU A 128 -16.29 4.10 3.25
C LEU A 128 -17.53 3.73 4.06
N LYS A 129 -18.72 4.07 3.57
CA LYS A 129 -20.01 3.67 4.19
C LYS A 129 -20.27 2.17 4.11
N LYS A 130 -20.02 1.56 2.95
CA LYS A 130 -20.25 0.12 2.75
C LYS A 130 -19.31 -0.76 3.57
N TYR A 131 -18.07 -0.29 3.81
CA TYR A 131 -17.03 -1.05 4.52
C TYR A 131 -16.52 -0.31 5.76
N PRO A 132 -17.34 -0.16 6.81
CA PRO A 132 -17.04 0.71 7.96
C PRO A 132 -15.87 0.22 8.83
N ASP A 133 -15.53 -1.07 8.76
CA ASP A 133 -14.47 -1.70 9.55
C ASP A 133 -13.17 -1.92 8.77
N THR A 134 -13.17 -1.64 7.45
CA THR A 134 -12.02 -1.90 6.59
C THR A 134 -11.01 -0.75 6.62
N THR A 135 -9.73 -1.10 6.67
CA THR A 135 -8.62 -0.15 6.48
C THR A 135 -8.41 0.11 4.99
N PHE A 136 -8.33 1.39 4.63
CA PHE A 136 -8.07 1.82 3.25
C PHE A 136 -6.76 2.62 3.14
N TYR A 137 -5.97 2.31 2.13
CA TYR A 137 -4.88 3.13 1.65
C TYR A 137 -5.31 3.86 0.38
N LEU A 138 -5.28 5.19 0.41
CA LEU A 138 -5.85 6.08 -0.60
C LEU A 138 -4.73 6.65 -1.46
N ASP A 139 -4.59 6.18 -2.70
CA ASP A 139 -3.55 6.64 -3.64
C ASP A 139 -4.11 7.72 -4.57
N ILE A 140 -3.60 8.95 -4.45
CA ILE A 140 -4.06 10.07 -5.29
C ILE A 140 -3.39 10.01 -6.67
N LYS A 141 -4.22 9.90 -7.71
CA LYS A 141 -3.83 9.89 -9.13
C LYS A 141 -4.78 10.75 -9.96
N SER A 142 -4.94 12.01 -9.59
CA SER A 142 -5.84 12.95 -10.25
C SER A 142 -5.01 13.94 -11.09
N PRO A 143 -4.73 13.64 -12.37
CA PRO A 143 -3.70 14.33 -13.15
C PRO A 143 -4.01 15.81 -13.43
N ASP A 144 -5.27 16.19 -13.35
CA ASP A 144 -5.82 17.50 -13.72
C ASP A 144 -6.49 18.24 -12.55
N ALA A 145 -6.50 17.68 -11.36
CA ALA A 145 -7.07 18.36 -10.20
C ALA A 145 -6.06 19.30 -9.53
N ASN A 146 -6.55 20.43 -9.05
CA ASN A 146 -5.77 21.31 -8.17
C ASN A 146 -5.55 20.59 -6.83
N PRO A 147 -4.31 20.49 -6.30
CA PRO A 147 -4.00 19.77 -5.07
C PRO A 147 -4.77 20.26 -3.83
N GLU A 148 -4.95 21.58 -3.68
CA GLU A 148 -5.69 22.16 -2.55
C GLU A 148 -7.19 21.81 -2.62
N THR A 149 -7.76 21.87 -3.82
CA THR A 149 -9.16 21.48 -4.06
C THR A 149 -9.35 20.01 -3.72
N PHE A 150 -8.42 19.15 -4.13
CA PHE A 150 -8.45 17.72 -3.80
C PHE A 150 -8.36 17.49 -2.29
N ALA A 151 -7.40 18.14 -1.62
CA ALA A 151 -7.19 18.01 -0.18
C ALA A 151 -8.46 18.40 0.62
N LYS A 152 -9.10 19.52 0.27
CA LYS A 152 -10.36 19.97 0.89
C LYS A 152 -11.51 19.00 0.62
N ALA A 153 -11.65 18.46 -0.60
CA ALA A 153 -12.67 17.48 -0.95
C ALA A 153 -12.48 16.17 -0.18
N LEU A 154 -11.24 15.69 -0.06
CA LEU A 154 -10.92 14.50 0.72
C LEU A 154 -11.20 14.72 2.21
N GLN A 155 -10.73 15.83 2.79
CA GLN A 155 -10.99 16.19 4.18
C GLN A 155 -12.49 16.22 4.47
N LYS A 156 -13.28 16.86 3.62
CA LYS A 156 -14.75 16.90 3.73
C LYS A 156 -15.34 15.47 3.72
N THR A 157 -14.92 14.62 2.79
CA THR A 157 -15.40 13.24 2.70
C THR A 157 -15.08 12.44 3.96
N LEU A 158 -13.87 12.60 4.51
CA LEU A 158 -13.46 11.89 5.74
C LEU A 158 -14.17 12.43 6.98
N SER A 159 -14.54 13.72 7.02
CA SER A 159 -15.21 14.38 8.15
C SER A 159 -16.71 14.11 8.25
N THR A 160 -17.31 13.40 7.28
CA THR A 160 -18.76 13.16 7.23
C THR A 160 -19.13 11.68 7.33
N PRO A 161 -18.75 10.96 8.42
CA PRO A 161 -19.15 9.57 8.62
C PRO A 161 -20.66 9.47 8.82
N SER A 162 -21.25 8.35 8.39
CA SER A 162 -22.63 8.03 8.69
C SER A 162 -22.82 7.70 10.18
N LYS A 163 -24.07 7.76 10.67
CA LYS A 163 -24.37 7.40 12.05
C LYS A 163 -23.93 5.95 12.35
N GLY A 164 -23.10 5.79 13.37
CA GLY A 164 -22.55 4.48 13.77
C GLY A 164 -21.31 4.03 12.98
N GLU A 165 -20.86 4.79 12.00
CA GLU A 165 -19.61 4.53 11.27
C GLU A 165 -18.39 4.90 12.12
N LYS A 166 -17.33 4.07 12.08
CA LYS A 166 -16.06 4.38 12.73
C LYS A 166 -15.39 5.60 12.10
N ASN A 167 -14.58 6.30 12.90
CA ASN A 167 -13.79 7.44 12.42
C ASN A 167 -12.99 7.07 11.17
N ARG A 168 -13.29 7.74 10.07
CA ARG A 168 -12.67 7.49 8.75
C ARG A 168 -11.18 7.84 8.75
N PHE A 169 -10.76 8.87 9.47
CA PHE A 169 -9.35 9.25 9.59
C PHE A 169 -8.51 8.16 10.28
N ALA A 170 -9.09 7.46 11.24
CA ALA A 170 -8.38 6.40 11.96
C ALA A 170 -8.05 5.19 11.07
N ARG A 171 -8.88 4.91 10.06
CA ARG A 171 -8.80 3.73 9.19
C ARG A 171 -8.37 4.04 7.75
N THR A 172 -7.97 5.28 7.46
CA THR A 172 -7.45 5.67 6.15
C THR A 172 -6.05 6.25 6.26
N ARG A 173 -5.24 6.05 5.24
CA ARG A 173 -3.93 6.67 5.04
C ARG A 173 -3.75 7.04 3.59
N VAL A 174 -3.17 8.21 3.32
CA VAL A 174 -3.03 8.75 1.97
C VAL A 174 -1.61 8.61 1.47
N TYR A 175 -1.49 8.17 0.25
CA TYR A 175 -0.25 8.09 -0.52
C TYR A 175 -0.39 8.89 -1.81
N SER A 176 0.69 9.46 -2.28
CA SER A 176 0.81 10.03 -3.62
C SER A 176 2.23 9.90 -4.15
N THR A 177 2.37 9.82 -5.46
CA THR A 177 3.66 9.98 -6.15
C THR A 177 3.95 11.44 -6.51
N ASP A 178 2.98 12.34 -6.32
CA ASP A 178 3.11 13.79 -6.48
C ASP A 178 3.07 14.45 -5.10
N ASP A 179 4.19 15.03 -4.71
CA ASP A 179 4.38 15.65 -3.40
C ASP A 179 3.48 16.89 -3.20
N ASN A 180 2.98 17.51 -4.28
CA ASN A 180 2.05 18.65 -4.16
C ASN A 180 0.74 18.25 -3.45
N TYR A 181 0.23 17.03 -3.67
CA TYR A 181 -0.94 16.52 -2.95
C TYR A 181 -0.65 16.30 -1.46
N LEU A 182 0.53 15.74 -1.14
CA LEU A 182 0.93 15.54 0.26
C LEU A 182 1.12 16.87 0.99
N ASN A 183 1.71 17.86 0.31
CA ASN A 183 1.89 19.20 0.85
C ASN A 183 0.54 19.87 1.10
N ALA A 184 -0.40 19.82 0.14
CA ALA A 184 -1.74 20.38 0.32
C ALA A 184 -2.52 19.73 1.48
N LEU A 185 -2.39 18.41 1.67
CA LEU A 185 -2.98 17.70 2.80
C LEU A 185 -2.32 18.08 4.13
N ASN A 186 -1.01 18.31 4.15
CA ASN A 186 -0.31 18.81 5.33
C ASN A 186 -0.80 20.23 5.71
N GLU A 187 -1.08 21.11 4.74
CA GLU A 187 -1.67 22.43 5.04
C GLU A 187 -3.06 22.29 5.68
N VAL A 188 -3.93 21.45 5.12
CA VAL A 188 -5.25 21.14 5.72
C VAL A 188 -5.12 20.57 7.14
N ASN A 189 -4.11 19.73 7.37
CA ASN A 189 -3.86 19.12 8.69
C ASN A 189 -3.43 20.15 9.75
N LYS A 190 -2.84 21.30 9.37
CA LYS A 190 -2.48 22.37 10.32
C LYS A 190 -3.72 23.01 10.96
N GLU A 191 -4.82 23.07 10.21
CA GLU A 191 -6.09 23.66 10.63
C GLU A 191 -7.02 22.64 11.30
N SER A 192 -6.65 21.35 11.29
CA SER A 192 -7.46 20.25 11.80
C SER A 192 -7.07 19.87 13.23
N ASP A 193 -8.04 19.51 14.06
CA ASP A 193 -7.75 18.88 15.35
C ASP A 193 -7.13 17.47 15.17
N ALA A 194 -6.55 16.92 16.24
CA ALA A 194 -5.79 15.67 16.18
C ALA A 194 -6.60 14.48 15.65
N SER A 195 -7.93 14.44 15.92
CA SER A 195 -8.81 13.34 15.53
C SER A 195 -9.27 13.40 14.06
N HIS A 196 -9.08 14.56 13.42
CA HIS A 196 -9.47 14.85 12.04
C HIS A 196 -8.25 15.09 11.11
N LYS A 197 -7.04 14.75 11.55
CA LYS A 197 -5.86 14.80 10.68
C LYS A 197 -5.83 13.63 9.72
N VAL A 198 -5.64 13.96 8.44
CA VAL A 198 -5.37 12.97 7.39
C VAL A 198 -4.00 12.36 7.64
N LYS A 199 -3.93 11.04 7.82
CA LYS A 199 -2.68 10.31 7.97
C LYS A 199 -2.03 10.10 6.61
N LEU A 200 -0.74 10.37 6.51
CA LEU A 200 0.01 10.33 5.26
C LEU A 200 1.10 9.28 5.30
N PHE A 201 1.42 8.74 4.14
CA PHE A 201 2.71 8.11 3.90
C PHE A 201 3.79 9.19 3.77
N GLU A 202 5.02 8.85 4.10
CA GLU A 202 6.18 9.62 3.67
C GLU A 202 6.23 9.67 2.14
N SER A 203 6.77 10.77 1.58
CA SER A 203 6.79 10.91 0.13
C SER A 203 7.58 9.76 -0.51
N ARG A 204 7.13 9.37 -1.72
CA ARG A 204 7.82 8.33 -2.47
C ARG A 204 9.27 8.72 -2.77
N ASN A 205 9.51 9.99 -3.10
CA ASN A 205 10.83 10.51 -3.40
C ASN A 205 11.73 10.42 -2.17
N TYR A 206 11.23 10.82 -0.99
CA TYR A 206 11.96 10.70 0.26
C TYR A 206 12.32 9.24 0.56
N THR A 207 11.33 8.33 0.54
CA THR A 207 11.55 6.89 0.81
C THR A 207 12.58 6.29 -0.14
N ARG A 208 12.48 6.59 -1.45
CA ARG A 208 13.43 6.11 -2.46
C ARG A 208 14.84 6.65 -2.25
N THR A 209 14.96 7.95 -1.94
CA THR A 209 16.26 8.58 -1.70
C THR A 209 16.94 7.99 -0.46
N GLN A 210 16.20 7.82 0.64
CA GLN A 210 16.75 7.18 1.84
C GLN A 210 17.19 5.74 1.56
N LEU A 211 16.39 4.95 0.85
CA LEU A 211 16.77 3.59 0.46
C LEU A 211 18.04 3.59 -0.41
N ALA A 212 18.16 4.52 -1.36
CA ALA A 212 19.36 4.62 -2.20
C ALA A 212 20.60 4.99 -1.39
N ASN A 213 20.53 5.98 -0.50
CA ASN A 213 21.64 6.37 0.37
C ASN A 213 22.14 5.21 1.24
N ILE A 214 21.21 4.39 1.76
CA ILE A 214 21.56 3.24 2.57
C ILE A 214 22.19 2.14 1.72
N THR A 215 21.57 1.76 0.61
CA THR A 215 22.01 0.61 -0.19
C THR A 215 23.24 0.89 -1.05
N MET A 216 23.54 2.15 -1.38
CA MET A 216 24.66 2.54 -2.22
C MET A 216 25.82 3.14 -1.41
N ASP A 217 25.53 3.90 -0.36
CA ASP A 217 26.53 4.67 0.41
C ASP A 217 26.65 4.20 1.86
N HIS A 218 25.87 3.22 2.31
CA HIS A 218 25.79 2.77 3.72
C HIS A 218 25.48 3.92 4.70
N LYS A 219 24.74 4.94 4.24
CA LYS A 219 24.36 6.11 5.05
C LYS A 219 22.94 6.02 5.53
N CYS A 220 22.76 6.02 6.83
CA CYS A 220 21.46 6.06 7.48
C CYS A 220 21.21 7.44 8.10
N GLU A 221 20.40 8.26 7.45
CA GLU A 221 20.04 9.62 7.89
C GLU A 221 18.60 9.71 8.42
N LEU A 222 17.91 8.56 8.56
CA LEU A 222 16.55 8.52 9.09
C LEU A 222 16.54 8.86 10.59
N PRO A 223 15.51 9.61 11.05
CA PRO A 223 15.40 9.99 12.46
C PRO A 223 15.16 8.77 13.35
N ALA A 224 15.84 8.75 14.50
CA ALA A 224 15.66 7.77 15.56
C ALA A 224 14.69 8.34 16.60
N ASP A 225 13.39 8.37 16.28
CA ASP A 225 12.31 8.86 17.13
C ASP A 225 11.14 7.83 17.16
N ASP A 226 10.01 8.20 17.76
CA ASP A 226 8.82 7.35 17.90
C ASP A 226 7.60 7.88 17.13
N LYS A 227 7.78 8.87 16.24
CA LYS A 227 6.66 9.40 15.45
C LYS A 227 6.15 8.36 14.47
N GLU A 228 4.83 8.20 14.39
CA GLU A 228 4.21 7.31 13.39
C GLU A 228 4.62 7.75 11.98
N ARG A 229 5.32 6.88 11.24
CA ARG A 229 5.71 7.07 9.84
C ARG A 229 5.37 5.85 9.01
N TRP A 230 4.88 6.12 7.81
CA TRP A 230 4.50 5.09 6.85
C TRP A 230 5.35 5.22 5.61
N TYR A 231 6.04 4.15 5.25
CA TYR A 231 6.90 4.07 4.08
C TYR A 231 6.34 3.05 3.11
N GLY A 232 6.30 3.40 1.82
CA GLY A 232 5.81 2.50 0.77
C GLY A 232 6.68 2.56 -0.46
N LEU A 233 7.28 1.42 -0.86
CA LEU A 233 8.06 1.29 -2.09
C LEU A 233 8.08 -0.16 -2.56
N GLU A 234 8.41 -0.39 -3.83
CA GLU A 234 8.62 -1.73 -4.37
C GLU A 234 9.78 -2.44 -3.65
N LEU A 235 9.65 -3.76 -3.45
CA LEU A 235 10.73 -4.60 -2.90
C LEU A 235 11.98 -4.52 -3.77
N HIS A 236 11.80 -4.55 -5.10
CA HIS A 236 12.84 -4.38 -6.10
C HIS A 236 12.42 -3.28 -7.07
N ARG A 237 13.22 -2.22 -7.17
CA ARG A 237 12.93 -1.12 -8.08
C ARG A 237 14.08 -0.88 -9.04
N LYS A 238 13.81 -1.05 -10.33
CA LYS A 238 14.74 -0.61 -11.39
C LYS A 238 14.85 0.90 -11.36
N VAL A 239 16.07 1.39 -11.32
CA VAL A 239 16.41 2.81 -11.33
C VAL A 239 17.53 3.05 -12.34
N LYS A 240 17.61 4.28 -12.84
CA LYS A 240 18.74 4.75 -13.62
C LYS A 240 19.57 5.66 -12.73
N VAL A 241 20.78 5.27 -12.45
CA VAL A 241 21.75 6.11 -11.76
C VAL A 241 22.38 7.02 -12.80
N VAL A 242 22.36 8.33 -12.55
CA VAL A 242 22.91 9.33 -13.46
C VAL A 242 23.99 10.07 -12.70
N GLU A 243 25.18 10.13 -13.29
CA GLU A 243 26.31 10.92 -12.81
C GLU A 243 26.54 12.08 -13.78
N GLU A 244 26.55 13.29 -13.25
CA GLU A 244 26.74 14.50 -14.04
C GLU A 244 28.19 14.98 -13.95
N TYR A 245 28.83 15.21 -15.08
CA TYR A 245 30.16 15.77 -15.22
C TYR A 245 30.07 17.14 -15.91
N THR A 246 31.13 17.93 -15.83
CA THR A 246 31.20 19.27 -16.44
C THR A 246 30.91 19.27 -17.95
N LEU A 247 31.24 18.20 -18.65
CA LEU A 247 31.12 18.09 -20.11
C LEU A 247 30.19 16.94 -20.58
N GLY A 248 29.42 16.35 -19.68
CA GLY A 248 28.52 15.26 -20.06
C GLY A 248 27.89 14.54 -18.89
N THR A 249 27.10 13.53 -19.21
CA THR A 249 26.45 12.65 -18.21
C THR A 249 26.80 11.20 -18.51
N ALA A 250 27.05 10.42 -17.48
CA ALA A 250 27.07 8.97 -17.54
C ALA A 250 25.82 8.40 -16.85
N SER A 251 25.32 7.26 -17.32
CA SER A 251 24.22 6.60 -16.64
C SER A 251 24.35 5.08 -16.70
N SER A 252 23.92 4.42 -15.61
CA SER A 252 23.85 2.97 -15.51
C SER A 252 22.50 2.53 -14.95
N ASP A 253 22.04 1.36 -15.37
CA ASP A 253 20.86 0.74 -14.78
C ASP A 253 21.26 0.04 -13.48
N ALA A 254 20.46 0.23 -12.43
CA ALA A 254 20.62 -0.41 -11.14
C ALA A 254 19.27 -0.90 -10.60
N VAL A 255 19.31 -1.73 -9.57
CA VAL A 255 18.12 -2.17 -8.85
C VAL A 255 18.27 -1.79 -7.39
N LEU A 256 17.42 -0.90 -6.91
CA LEU A 256 17.25 -0.68 -5.48
C LEU A 256 16.46 -1.83 -4.90
N SER A 257 17.00 -2.46 -3.86
CA SER A 257 16.37 -3.58 -3.16
C SER A 257 16.43 -3.36 -1.66
N TRP A 258 15.38 -3.77 -0.97
CA TRP A 258 15.38 -3.77 0.48
C TRP A 258 16.20 -4.97 1.00
N ASP A 259 17.06 -4.69 1.95
CA ASP A 259 17.86 -5.66 2.67
C ASP A 259 17.76 -5.45 4.19
N LYS A 260 18.55 -6.20 4.96
CA LYS A 260 18.56 -6.07 6.41
C LYS A 260 19.06 -4.70 6.87
N GLU A 261 20.08 -4.15 6.21
CA GLU A 261 20.66 -2.84 6.57
C GLU A 261 19.62 -1.73 6.38
N ALA A 262 18.92 -1.75 5.24
CA ALA A 262 17.83 -0.82 4.97
C ALA A 262 16.71 -0.94 6.02
N MET A 263 16.28 -2.17 6.33
CA MET A 263 15.23 -2.39 7.33
C MET A 263 15.65 -1.92 8.72
N ASP A 264 16.89 -2.18 9.13
CA ASP A 264 17.44 -1.74 10.43
C ASP A 264 17.48 -0.21 10.50
N CYS A 265 17.86 0.47 9.40
CA CYS A 265 17.87 1.92 9.34
C CYS A 265 16.47 2.53 9.43
N PHE A 266 15.50 2.05 8.63
CA PHE A 266 14.13 2.55 8.66
C PHE A 266 13.46 2.31 10.01
N ARG A 267 13.84 1.25 10.73
CA ARG A 267 13.35 0.89 12.06
C ARG A 267 14.08 1.58 13.21
N ARG A 268 15.06 2.45 12.95
CA ARG A 268 15.55 3.37 13.98
C ARG A 268 14.44 4.22 14.57
N ASN A 269 13.41 4.49 13.78
CA ASN A 269 12.12 4.95 14.27
C ASN A 269 11.32 3.73 14.77
N SER A 270 10.98 3.71 16.07
CA SER A 270 10.28 2.59 16.70
C SER A 270 8.81 2.43 16.25
N ASN A 271 8.24 3.46 15.60
CA ASN A 271 6.88 3.46 15.08
C ASN A 271 6.84 3.61 13.54
N ALA A 272 7.82 3.02 12.87
CA ALA A 272 7.88 2.96 11.42
C ALA A 272 7.05 1.79 10.89
N HIS A 273 6.20 2.06 9.91
CA HIS A 273 5.41 1.08 9.17
C HIS A 273 5.91 1.00 7.74
N ILE A 274 6.33 -0.19 7.32
CA ILE A 274 6.93 -0.42 6.00
C ILE A 274 6.03 -1.34 5.19
N ILE A 275 5.62 -0.88 4.00
CA ILE A 275 4.76 -1.61 3.07
C ILE A 275 5.52 -1.85 1.77
N PHE A 276 5.68 -3.12 1.39
CA PHE A 276 6.26 -3.46 0.09
C PHE A 276 5.22 -3.52 -1.01
N PHE A 277 5.51 -2.87 -2.12
CA PHE A 277 4.63 -2.83 -3.29
C PHE A 277 5.00 -3.92 -4.30
N GLY A 278 3.98 -4.43 -5.03
CA GLY A 278 4.16 -5.34 -6.15
C GLY A 278 4.60 -6.75 -5.75
N ILE A 279 4.19 -7.23 -4.60
CA ILE A 279 4.48 -8.59 -4.14
C ILE A 279 3.49 -9.56 -4.78
N ASN A 280 3.89 -10.16 -5.90
CA ASN A 280 3.03 -11.03 -6.71
C ASN A 280 3.56 -12.47 -6.85
N THR A 281 4.66 -12.81 -6.17
CA THR A 281 5.24 -14.15 -6.13
C THR A 281 5.39 -14.66 -4.71
N SER A 282 5.40 -15.99 -4.54
CA SER A 282 5.65 -16.61 -3.23
C SER A 282 7.07 -16.32 -2.73
N GLU A 283 8.04 -16.13 -3.63
CA GLU A 283 9.42 -15.80 -3.30
C GLU A 283 9.51 -14.39 -2.70
N ASP A 284 8.91 -13.38 -3.35
CA ASP A 284 8.87 -12.02 -2.84
C ASP A 284 8.13 -11.92 -1.51
N TYR A 285 7.04 -12.69 -1.35
CA TYR A 285 6.31 -12.77 -0.08
C TYR A 285 7.18 -13.36 1.04
N LYS A 286 7.90 -14.45 0.76
CA LYS A 286 8.84 -15.05 1.70
C LYS A 286 9.92 -14.03 2.10
N LYS A 287 10.49 -13.32 1.14
CA LYS A 287 11.48 -12.26 1.40
C LYS A 287 10.90 -11.12 2.25
N ALA A 288 9.68 -10.68 1.96
CA ALA A 288 8.97 -9.68 2.76
C ALA A 288 8.74 -10.14 4.21
N LYS A 289 8.35 -11.42 4.41
CA LYS A 289 8.20 -12.05 5.72
C LYS A 289 9.53 -12.13 6.48
N GLU A 290 10.61 -12.52 5.83
CA GLU A 290 11.97 -12.55 6.39
C GLU A 290 12.43 -11.16 6.85
N LEU A 291 12.13 -10.13 6.06
CA LEU A 291 12.41 -8.74 6.38
C LEU A 291 11.40 -8.14 7.38
N GLN A 292 10.38 -8.91 7.80
CA GLN A 292 9.38 -8.53 8.82
C GLN A 292 8.63 -7.23 8.49
N VAL A 293 8.29 -6.99 7.22
CA VAL A 293 7.53 -5.80 6.84
C VAL A 293 6.12 -5.82 7.43
N ASN A 294 5.52 -4.64 7.60
CA ASN A 294 4.18 -4.51 8.16
C ASN A 294 3.08 -4.96 7.19
N GLY A 295 3.32 -4.80 5.88
CA GLY A 295 2.36 -5.21 4.86
C GLY A 295 2.97 -5.38 3.47
N VAL A 296 2.24 -6.10 2.63
CA VAL A 296 2.58 -6.36 1.23
C VAL A 296 1.38 -6.02 0.35
N MET A 297 1.62 -5.23 -0.69
CA MET A 297 0.61 -4.87 -1.68
C MET A 297 0.65 -5.87 -2.83
N VAL A 298 -0.47 -6.58 -3.04
CA VAL A 298 -0.61 -7.69 -3.96
C VAL A 298 -1.71 -7.43 -5.01
N ASP A 299 -1.52 -7.92 -6.25
CA ASP A 299 -2.52 -7.82 -7.31
C ASP A 299 -3.63 -8.89 -7.19
N SER A 300 -3.32 -10.03 -6.58
CA SER A 300 -4.28 -11.12 -6.36
C SER A 300 -4.29 -11.59 -4.89
N PRO A 301 -5.18 -11.05 -4.04
CA PRO A 301 -5.41 -11.62 -2.73
C PRO A 301 -5.76 -13.11 -2.75
N ALA A 302 -6.46 -13.58 -3.80
CA ALA A 302 -6.81 -14.99 -3.95
C ALA A 302 -5.58 -15.90 -4.00
N LEU A 303 -4.50 -15.47 -4.68
CA LEU A 303 -3.25 -16.21 -4.75
C LEU A 303 -2.56 -16.37 -3.38
N PHE A 304 -2.71 -15.37 -2.51
CA PHE A 304 -2.04 -15.33 -1.22
C PHE A 304 -2.87 -15.90 -0.06
N LYS A 305 -4.15 -16.23 -0.29
CA LYS A 305 -5.04 -16.77 0.72
C LYS A 305 -4.48 -18.02 1.43
N ASP A 306 -3.86 -18.91 0.66
CA ASP A 306 -3.29 -20.16 1.19
C ASP A 306 -1.84 -20.01 1.65
N ILE A 307 -1.14 -18.96 1.19
CA ILE A 307 0.26 -18.69 1.52
C ILE A 307 0.39 -17.98 2.86
N ALA A 308 -0.51 -17.04 3.13
CA ALA A 308 -0.50 -16.25 4.37
C ALA A 308 -0.86 -17.07 5.61
N ASN A 309 -1.54 -18.20 5.43
CA ASN A 309 -1.98 -19.12 6.49
C ASN A 309 -0.97 -20.24 6.81
N LYS A 310 0.16 -20.29 6.10
CA LYS A 310 1.30 -21.21 6.32
C LYS A 310 2.48 -20.48 6.95
#